data_02a06d18817843fb2c7689f55b95fe28
#
_entry.id   02a06d18817843fb2c7689f55b95fe28
#
_cell.length_a   1.000
_cell.length_b   1.000
_cell.length_c   1.000
_cell.angle_alpha   90.00
_cell.angle_beta   90.00
_cell.angle_gamma   90.00
#
_symmetry.space_group_name_H-M   'P 1'
#
loop_
_entity.id
_entity.type
_entity.pdbx_description
1 polymer ?
#
loop_
_entity_poly.entity_id
_entity_poly.type
_entity_poly.pdbx_seq_one_letter_code
_entity_poly.pdbx_strand_id
1 'polypeptide(L)'
;YGALKRLEIARALAAEPKLLLLDEPASGLNAPEAHDIEALIKRLAAEGTTVVLVEHNMKLVMGLSDRVTVLDRGRVLADGTPDEVSRDPHVIEAYLGAAEGADGAAHA
;
A
#
# COMPACT_ATOMS: atom_id res chain seq x y z
N TYR A 1 -8.36 17.29 0.35
CA TYR A 1 -7.12 16.52 0.55
C TYR A 1 -6.90 15.48 -0.55
N GLY A 2 -7.94 14.77 -0.96
CA GLY A 2 -7.88 13.82 -2.07
C GLY A 2 -7.53 14.48 -3.41
N ALA A 3 -8.08 15.66 -3.68
CA ALA A 3 -7.75 16.43 -4.88
C ALA A 3 -6.28 16.84 -4.91
N LEU A 4 -5.71 17.19 -3.76
CA LEU A 4 -4.30 17.53 -3.65
C LEU A 4 -3.41 16.33 -3.93
N LYS A 5 -3.75 15.14 -3.41
CA LYS A 5 -3.03 13.90 -3.69
C LYS A 5 -3.06 13.54 -5.17
N ARG A 6 -4.21 13.70 -5.83
CA ARG A 6 -4.33 13.48 -7.27
C ARG A 6 -3.45 14.44 -8.06
N LEU A 7 -3.40 15.70 -7.63
CA LEU A 7 -2.56 16.71 -8.28
C LEU A 7 -1.08 16.36 -8.15
N GLU A 8 -0.64 15.92 -6.97
CA GLU A 8 0.74 15.49 -6.75
C GLU A 8 1.14 14.35 -7.69
N ILE A 9 0.26 13.34 -7.81
CA ILE A 9 0.48 12.21 -8.71
C ILE A 9 0.48 12.67 -10.17
N ALA A 10 -0.45 13.52 -10.57
CA ALA A 10 -0.54 14.06 -11.92
C ALA A 10 0.73 14.81 -12.31
N ARG A 11 1.30 15.60 -11.38
CA ARG A 11 2.56 16.32 -11.61
C ARG A 11 3.72 15.36 -11.84
N ALA A 12 3.80 14.29 -11.04
CA ALA A 12 4.82 13.27 -11.23
C ALA A 12 4.67 12.59 -12.60
N LEU A 13 3.44 12.33 -13.03
CA LEU A 13 3.14 11.68 -14.30
C LEU A 13 3.43 12.56 -15.52
N ALA A 14 3.41 13.88 -15.37
CA ALA A 14 3.74 14.80 -16.45
C ALA A 14 5.16 14.57 -17.00
N ALA A 15 6.05 14.00 -16.20
CA ALA A 15 7.40 13.63 -16.61
C ALA A 15 7.46 12.29 -17.36
N GLU A 16 6.34 11.60 -17.56
CA GLU A 16 6.24 10.28 -18.19
C GLU A 16 7.23 9.25 -17.58
N PRO A 17 7.19 9.04 -16.26
CA PRO A 17 8.17 8.19 -15.60
C PRO A 17 7.97 6.72 -15.93
N LYS A 18 9.07 5.98 -15.99
CA LYS A 18 9.02 4.51 -16.02
C LYS A 18 8.87 3.92 -14.63
N LEU A 19 9.29 4.67 -13.62
CA LEU A 19 9.23 4.30 -12.21
C LEU A 19 8.60 5.45 -11.42
N LEU A 20 7.57 5.13 -10.68
CA LEU A 20 6.88 6.07 -9.79
C LEU A 20 7.03 5.59 -8.35
N LEU A 21 7.55 6.47 -7.49
CA LEU A 21 7.71 6.19 -6.06
C LEU A 21 6.64 6.96 -5.28
N LEU A 22 5.82 6.26 -4.52
CA LEU A 22 4.76 6.85 -3.71
C LEU A 22 4.95 6.50 -2.24
N ASP A 23 4.99 7.51 -1.40
CA ASP A 23 5.13 7.35 0.05
C ASP A 23 3.79 7.66 0.72
N GLU A 24 3.19 6.64 1.28
CA GLU A 24 1.89 6.69 1.96
C GLU A 24 0.81 7.45 1.16
N PRO A 25 0.53 7.06 -0.09
CA PRO A 25 -0.39 7.82 -0.94
C PRO A 25 -1.82 7.90 -0.41
N ALA A 26 -2.22 6.98 0.46
CA ALA A 26 -3.56 6.96 1.05
C ALA A 26 -3.65 7.69 2.39
N SER A 27 -2.56 8.24 2.90
CA SER A 27 -2.52 8.93 4.19
C SER A 27 -3.45 10.15 4.20
N GLY A 28 -4.28 10.24 5.23
CA GLY A 28 -5.20 11.35 5.40
C GLY A 28 -6.44 11.31 4.50
N LEU A 29 -6.61 10.28 3.70
CA LEU A 29 -7.76 10.13 2.80
C LEU A 29 -8.89 9.35 3.49
N ASN A 30 -10.13 9.72 3.16
CA ASN A 30 -11.29 8.90 3.53
C ASN A 30 -11.37 7.67 2.61
N ALA A 31 -12.29 6.73 2.90
CA ALA A 31 -12.40 5.49 2.14
C ALA A 31 -12.67 5.69 0.64
N PRO A 32 -13.62 6.56 0.21
CA PRO A 32 -13.80 6.81 -1.22
C PRO A 32 -12.58 7.42 -1.91
N GLU A 33 -11.90 8.35 -1.26
CA GLU A 33 -10.70 8.99 -1.80
C GLU A 33 -9.55 7.99 -1.92
N ALA A 34 -9.35 7.14 -0.91
CA ALA A 34 -8.34 6.08 -0.94
C ALA A 34 -8.62 5.09 -2.08
N HIS A 35 -9.89 4.76 -2.30
CA HIS A 35 -10.31 3.88 -3.38
C HIS A 35 -10.00 4.49 -4.76
N ASP A 36 -10.19 5.78 -4.93
CA ASP A 36 -9.86 6.48 -6.17
C ASP A 36 -8.36 6.46 -6.45
N ILE A 37 -7.55 6.66 -5.43
CA ILE A 37 -6.08 6.59 -5.55
C ILE A 37 -5.63 5.16 -5.90
N GLU A 38 -6.22 4.16 -5.26
CA GLU A 38 -5.96 2.76 -5.57
C GLU A 38 -6.25 2.44 -7.03
N ALA A 39 -7.41 2.88 -7.54
CA ALA A 39 -7.81 2.68 -8.93
C ALA A 39 -6.83 3.35 -9.90
N LEU A 40 -6.37 4.54 -9.57
CA LEU A 40 -5.39 5.28 -10.36
C LEU A 40 -4.07 4.52 -10.43
N ILE A 41 -3.56 4.03 -9.30
CA ILE A 41 -2.31 3.29 -9.23
C ILE A 41 -2.40 2.00 -10.07
N LYS A 42 -3.51 1.27 -9.96
CA LYS A 42 -3.76 0.06 -10.76
C LYS A 42 -3.72 0.35 -12.26
N ARG A 43 -4.32 1.46 -12.67
CA ARG A 43 -4.33 1.88 -14.08
C ARG A 43 -2.91 2.17 -14.55
N LEU A 44 -2.12 2.88 -13.77
CA LEU A 44 -0.74 3.22 -14.11
C LEU A 44 0.12 1.97 -14.28
N ALA A 45 -0.01 1.03 -13.37
CA ALA A 45 0.71 -0.24 -13.45
C ALA A 45 0.30 -1.03 -14.71
N ALA A 46 -0.98 -1.05 -15.03
CA ALA A 46 -1.49 -1.72 -16.23
C ALA A 46 -0.98 -1.08 -17.51
N GLU A 47 -0.71 0.23 -17.49
CA GLU A 47 -0.16 0.98 -18.63
C GLU A 47 1.36 0.85 -18.75
N GLY A 48 2.01 0.11 -17.86
CA GLY A 48 3.44 -0.18 -17.94
C GLY A 48 4.33 0.64 -17.00
N THR A 49 3.77 1.50 -16.17
CA THR A 49 4.54 2.21 -15.15
C THR A 49 4.84 1.28 -13.99
N THR A 50 6.11 1.15 -13.62
CA THR A 50 6.48 0.44 -12.40
C THR A 50 6.21 1.36 -11.22
N VAL A 51 5.41 0.89 -10.28
CA VAL A 51 5.06 1.65 -9.08
C VAL A 51 5.64 0.98 -7.86
N VAL A 52 6.41 1.73 -7.09
CA VAL A 52 6.87 1.31 -5.76
C VAL A 52 6.15 2.17 -4.75
N LEU A 53 5.47 1.52 -3.83
CA LEU A 53 4.67 2.22 -2.86
C LEU A 53 5.07 1.80 -1.45
N VAL A 54 5.22 2.78 -0.58
CA VAL A 54 5.48 2.58 0.85
C VAL A 54 4.16 2.84 1.58
N GLU A 55 3.67 1.81 2.28
CA GLU A 55 2.38 1.88 2.96
C GLU A 55 2.37 1.04 4.23
N HIS A 56 1.52 1.40 5.15
CA HIS A 56 1.24 0.62 6.34
C HIS A 56 -0.20 0.10 6.38
N ASN A 57 -1.03 0.50 5.42
CA ASN A 57 -2.38 -0.03 5.27
C ASN A 57 -2.29 -1.38 4.54
N MET A 58 -2.35 -2.47 5.31
CA MET A 58 -2.16 -3.82 4.78
C MET A 58 -3.22 -4.21 3.77
N LYS A 59 -4.45 -3.77 3.96
CA LYS A 59 -5.54 -4.05 3.02
C LYS A 59 -5.27 -3.46 1.65
N LEU A 60 -4.81 -2.22 1.61
CA LEU A 60 -4.42 -1.54 0.37
C LEU A 60 -3.26 -2.27 -0.30
N VAL A 61 -2.21 -2.56 0.46
CA VAL A 61 -1.00 -3.22 -0.05
C VAL A 61 -1.34 -4.58 -0.65
N MET A 62 -2.08 -5.40 0.08
CA MET A 62 -2.43 -6.76 -0.37
C MET A 62 -3.35 -6.76 -1.59
N GLY A 63 -4.24 -5.76 -1.70
CA GLY A 63 -5.16 -5.66 -2.83
C GLY A 63 -4.56 -5.05 -4.09
N LEU A 64 -3.45 -4.34 -3.97
CA LEU A 64 -2.89 -3.51 -5.04
C LEU A 64 -1.58 -4.05 -5.61
N SER A 65 -0.77 -4.71 -4.80
CA SER A 65 0.62 -5.03 -5.11
C SER A 65 0.77 -6.38 -5.80
N ASP A 66 1.75 -6.46 -6.71
CA ASP A 66 2.18 -7.72 -7.32
C ASP A 66 3.23 -8.41 -6.45
N ARG A 67 4.05 -7.62 -5.77
CA ARG A 67 5.09 -8.09 -4.86
C ARG A 67 5.13 -7.20 -3.63
N VAL A 68 5.33 -7.80 -2.48
CA VAL A 68 5.37 -7.11 -1.19
C VAL A 68 6.65 -7.46 -0.46
N THR A 69 7.34 -6.42 0.00
CA THR A 69 8.47 -6.56 0.91
C THR A 69 8.08 -5.93 2.24
N VAL A 70 8.12 -6.70 3.29
CA VAL A 70 7.73 -6.23 4.63
C VAL A 70 8.99 -5.92 5.43
N LEU A 71 9.03 -4.71 5.97
CA LEU A 71 10.11 -4.27 6.84
C LEU A 71 9.62 -4.15 8.27
N ASP A 72 10.45 -4.57 9.20
CA ASP A 72 10.23 -4.38 10.63
C ASP A 72 11.56 -3.96 11.26
N ARG A 73 11.57 -2.80 11.88
CA ARG A 73 12.75 -2.22 12.56
C ARG A 73 14.00 -2.21 11.67
N GLY A 74 13.82 -1.84 10.40
CA GLY A 74 14.89 -1.74 9.42
C GLY A 74 15.37 -3.07 8.84
N ARG A 75 14.68 -4.18 9.11
CA ARG A 75 15.01 -5.50 8.58
C ARG A 75 13.92 -6.01 7.67
N VAL A 76 14.30 -6.75 6.64
CA VAL A 76 13.33 -7.44 5.79
C VAL A 76 12.76 -8.63 6.56
N LEU A 77 11.48 -8.58 6.85
CA LEU A 77 10.76 -9.61 7.56
C LEU A 77 10.24 -10.69 6.62
N ALA A 78 9.74 -10.27 5.45
CA ALA A 78 9.22 -11.15 4.41
C ALA A 78 9.29 -10.45 3.05
N ASP A 79 9.34 -11.23 1.98
CA ASP A 79 9.35 -10.74 0.60
C ASP A 79 8.72 -11.80 -0.30
N GLY A 80 7.74 -11.42 -1.09
CA GLY A 80 7.05 -12.34 -1.98
C GLY A 80 5.76 -11.76 -2.53
N THR A 81 4.91 -12.64 -3.05
CA THR A 81 3.57 -12.24 -3.48
C THR A 81 2.73 -11.83 -2.28
N PRO A 82 1.67 -11.03 -2.47
CA PRO A 82 0.75 -10.71 -1.38
C PRO A 82 0.23 -11.93 -0.64
N ASP A 83 -0.10 -13.00 -1.36
CA ASP A 83 -0.58 -14.24 -0.79
C ASP A 83 0.46 -14.92 0.10
N GLU A 84 1.70 -15.03 -0.39
CA GLU A 84 2.81 -15.59 0.39
C GLU A 84 3.09 -14.79 1.65
N VAL A 85 3.16 -13.47 1.52
CA VAL A 85 3.46 -12.56 2.63
C VAL A 85 2.35 -12.57 3.67
N SER A 86 1.09 -12.61 3.26
CA SER A 86 -0.06 -12.64 4.17
C SER A 86 -0.12 -13.91 5.02
N ARG A 87 0.51 -14.99 4.57
CA ARG A 87 0.58 -16.26 5.28
C ARG A 87 1.82 -16.40 6.16
N ASP A 88 2.76 -15.49 6.04
CA ASP A 88 3.99 -15.54 6.83
C ASP A 88 3.69 -15.30 8.30
N PRO A 89 4.06 -16.23 9.21
CA PRO A 89 3.79 -16.08 10.64
C PRO A 89 4.38 -14.83 11.27
N HIS A 90 5.54 -14.39 10.80
CA HIS A 90 6.19 -13.18 11.31
C HIS A 90 5.42 -11.92 10.92
N VAL A 91 4.87 -11.90 9.71
CA VAL A 91 4.03 -10.78 9.22
C VAL A 91 2.72 -10.73 9.99
N ILE A 92 2.08 -11.88 10.18
CA ILE A 92 0.84 -11.99 10.94
C ILE A 92 1.04 -11.47 12.36
N GLU A 93 2.11 -11.87 13.02
CA GLU A 93 2.42 -11.42 14.37
C GLU A 93 2.70 -9.91 14.44
N ALA A 94 3.51 -9.39 13.51
CA ALA A 94 3.96 -8.00 13.55
C ALA A 94 2.88 -6.99 13.14
N TYR A 95 2.04 -7.34 12.17
CA TYR A 95 1.09 -6.41 11.55
C TYR A 95 -0.37 -6.88 11.64
N LEU A 96 -0.66 -8.08 11.17
CA LEU A 96 -2.02 -8.57 11.07
C LEU A 96 -2.58 -9.04 12.40
N GLY A 97 -1.76 -9.70 13.19
CA GLY A 97 -2.15 -10.13 14.54
C GLY A 97 -2.40 -8.95 15.47
N ALA A 98 -1.60 -7.91 15.39
CA ALA A 98 -1.79 -6.69 16.16
C ALA A 98 -3.08 -5.97 15.76
N ALA A 99 -3.41 -5.92 14.47
CA ALA A 99 -4.66 -5.34 13.99
C ALA A 99 -5.89 -6.13 14.47
N GLU A 100 -5.84 -7.44 14.38
CA GLU A 100 -6.89 -8.32 14.89
C GLU A 100 -7.06 -8.18 16.40
N GLY A 101 -5.95 -8.10 17.14
CA GLY A 101 -5.97 -7.88 18.55
C GLY A 101 -6.61 -6.54 18.94
N ALA A 102 -6.29 -5.49 18.20
CA ALA A 102 -6.89 -4.17 18.40
C ALA A 102 -8.39 -4.18 18.10
N ASP A 103 -8.80 -4.83 17.02
CA ASP A 103 -10.21 -5.00 16.66
C ASP A 103 -10.96 -5.82 17.72
N GLY A 104 -10.35 -6.92 18.18
CA GLY A 104 -10.91 -7.71 19.24
C GLY A 104 -11.08 -6.93 20.55
N ALA A 105 -10.10 -6.11 20.88
CA ALA A 105 -10.15 -5.25 22.06
C ALA A 105 -11.22 -4.16 21.90
N ALA A 106 -11.39 -3.60 20.72
CA ALA A 106 -12.41 -2.58 20.44
C ALA A 106 -13.82 -3.15 20.51
N HIS A 107 -14.01 -4.41 20.18
CA HIS A 107 -15.30 -5.09 20.21
C HIS A 107 -15.60 -5.77 21.56
N ALA A 108 -14.62 -5.93 22.38
CA ALA A 108 -14.78 -6.51 23.71
C ALA A 108 -15.29 -5.49 24.71
#